data_bd3284714743c9036151679690014bd0
#
_entry.id   bd3284714743c9036151679690014bd0
#
_cell.length_a   1.000
_cell.length_b   1.000
_cell.length_c   1.000
_cell.angle_alpha   90.00
_cell.angle_beta   90.00
_cell.angle_gamma   90.00
#
_symmetry.space_group_name_H-M   'P 1'
#
loop_
_entity.id
_entity.type
_entity.pdbx_description
1 polymer ?
#
loop_
_entity_poly.entity_id
_entity_poly.type
_entity_poly.pdbx_seq_one_letter_code
_entity_poly.pdbx_strand_id
1 'polypeptide(L)'
;AQTTTIDVGAAIFQIPGRTPANCAMTAATLDTLSGGRFRLGLGVSGPQVSEGWHGVRFDKPLARTREYVDIVRMALRRERVSYDGEFWQLPLPDGPGKSLTLTVHPVRDSLPIYLAAIGPKNLELCGEIADGWLAIFFSPEDAAGLMEPIVAGRAKVDKTMEGFDVVPTVPVVPGKDVEACAELVRPYAALYVGGMGSRDKNFYNQLMSRMGYEQAAIEVQDKYMSKDYAGAAAAVPFEF
;
A
#
# COMPACT_ATOMS: atom_id res chain seq x y z
N ALA A 1 10.07 -21.69 -6.37
CA ALA A 1 9.14 -21.50 -5.24
C ALA A 1 8.93 -22.85 -4.53
N GLN A 2 8.79 -22.82 -3.20
CA GLN A 2 8.54 -24.03 -2.41
C GLN A 2 7.04 -24.37 -2.30
N THR A 3 6.17 -23.53 -2.86
CA THR A 3 4.70 -23.70 -2.84
C THR A 3 4.15 -23.69 -4.26
N THR A 4 3.01 -24.35 -4.47
CA THR A 4 2.37 -24.48 -5.79
C THR A 4 0.95 -23.92 -5.86
N THR A 5 0.32 -23.69 -4.72
CA THR A 5 -1.10 -23.30 -4.63
C THR A 5 -1.33 -21.94 -3.98
N ILE A 6 -0.44 -21.53 -3.05
CA ILE A 6 -0.58 -20.26 -2.35
C ILE A 6 -0.19 -19.10 -3.26
N ASP A 7 -0.98 -18.04 -3.26
CA ASP A 7 -0.62 -16.79 -3.92
C ASP A 7 0.59 -16.14 -3.25
N VAL A 8 1.37 -15.44 -4.03
CA VAL A 8 2.54 -14.69 -3.57
C VAL A 8 2.40 -13.23 -3.96
N GLY A 9 2.79 -12.32 -3.11
CA GLY A 9 2.62 -10.89 -3.39
C GLY A 9 3.69 -10.02 -2.76
N ALA A 10 3.74 -8.79 -3.20
CA ALA A 10 4.50 -7.73 -2.54
C ALA A 10 3.53 -6.90 -1.69
N ALA A 11 3.87 -6.70 -0.42
CA ALA A 11 3.15 -5.78 0.44
C ALA A 11 4.16 -4.83 1.12
N ILE A 12 4.72 -3.95 0.34
CA ILE A 12 4.40 -3.42 -1.00
C ILE A 12 5.67 -3.21 -1.84
N PHE A 13 5.53 -3.01 -3.16
CA PHE A 13 6.51 -2.25 -3.93
C PHE A 13 6.25 -0.77 -3.72
N GLN A 14 7.27 -0.06 -3.26
CA GLN A 14 7.20 1.38 -3.03
C GLN A 14 7.25 2.11 -4.38
N ILE A 15 6.22 2.92 -4.68
CA ILE A 15 6.11 3.70 -5.91
C ILE A 15 7.35 4.59 -6.14
N PRO A 16 7.88 5.32 -5.13
CA PRO A 16 9.08 6.12 -5.34
C PRO A 16 10.36 5.29 -5.58
N GLY A 17 10.35 4.01 -5.23
CA GLY A 17 11.53 3.14 -5.33
C GLY A 17 11.76 2.53 -6.71
N ARG A 18 10.81 2.62 -7.65
CA ARG A 18 10.89 2.04 -8.99
C ARG A 18 10.19 2.89 -10.03
N THR A 19 10.72 2.92 -11.26
CA THR A 19 9.93 3.45 -12.37
C THR A 19 8.76 2.51 -12.70
N PRO A 20 7.66 3.00 -13.30
CA PRO A 20 6.52 2.14 -13.69
C PRO A 20 6.93 1.00 -14.60
N ALA A 21 7.84 1.26 -15.56
CA ALA A 21 8.37 0.24 -16.47
C ALA A 21 9.13 -0.87 -15.72
N ASN A 22 10.03 -0.50 -14.79
CA ASN A 22 10.76 -1.48 -13.96
C ASN A 22 9.80 -2.29 -13.09
N CYS A 23 8.76 -1.65 -12.54
CA CYS A 23 7.72 -2.34 -11.76
C CYS A 23 6.97 -3.36 -12.62
N ALA A 24 6.51 -2.98 -13.80
CA ALA A 24 5.79 -3.88 -14.71
C ALA A 24 6.66 -5.08 -15.16
N MET A 25 7.92 -4.85 -15.50
CA MET A 25 8.88 -5.91 -15.84
C MET A 25 9.08 -6.88 -14.68
N THR A 26 9.28 -6.35 -13.48
CA THR A 26 9.45 -7.16 -12.27
C THR A 26 8.20 -7.97 -11.96
N ALA A 27 7.02 -7.34 -12.02
CA ALA A 27 5.75 -8.00 -11.76
C ALA A 27 5.47 -9.13 -12.76
N ALA A 28 5.67 -8.89 -14.06
CA ALA A 28 5.50 -9.91 -15.09
C ALA A 28 6.47 -11.09 -14.90
N THR A 29 7.73 -10.81 -14.51
CA THR A 29 8.71 -11.86 -14.22
C THR A 29 8.31 -12.69 -13.02
N LEU A 30 7.88 -12.06 -11.91
CA LEU A 30 7.43 -12.76 -10.71
C LEU A 30 6.15 -13.56 -10.96
N ASP A 31 5.25 -13.04 -11.78
CA ASP A 31 4.04 -13.75 -12.19
C ASP A 31 4.37 -15.01 -12.99
N THR A 32 5.30 -14.91 -13.94
CA THR A 32 5.81 -16.07 -14.70
C THR A 32 6.47 -17.10 -13.78
N LEU A 33 7.37 -16.67 -12.89
CA LEU A 33 8.08 -17.57 -11.95
C LEU A 33 7.14 -18.26 -10.94
N SER A 34 6.03 -17.60 -10.62
CA SER A 34 5.01 -18.16 -9.72
C SER A 34 3.94 -19.00 -10.44
N GLY A 35 3.93 -19.04 -11.75
CA GLY A 35 2.89 -19.71 -12.54
C GLY A 35 1.53 -19.01 -12.45
N GLY A 36 1.50 -17.67 -12.54
CA GLY A 36 0.28 -16.87 -12.52
C GLY A 36 -0.29 -16.61 -11.12
N ARG A 37 0.52 -16.73 -10.05
CA ARG A 37 0.07 -16.54 -8.66
C ARG A 37 0.53 -15.23 -8.03
N PHE A 38 1.22 -14.36 -8.78
CA PHE A 38 1.73 -13.11 -8.23
C PHE A 38 0.65 -12.04 -8.11
N ARG A 39 0.62 -11.33 -6.98
CA ARG A 39 -0.23 -10.18 -6.69
C ARG A 39 0.66 -8.96 -6.48
N LEU A 40 0.45 -7.90 -7.25
CA LEU A 40 1.27 -6.69 -7.20
C LEU A 40 0.69 -5.72 -6.17
N GLY A 41 1.27 -5.66 -4.98
CA GLY A 41 0.95 -4.63 -4.00
C GLY A 41 1.81 -3.39 -4.18
N LEU A 42 1.18 -2.22 -4.25
CA LEU A 42 1.80 -0.92 -4.42
C LEU A 42 1.43 0.02 -3.27
N GLY A 43 2.34 0.95 -2.95
CA GLY A 43 2.07 1.97 -1.95
C GLY A 43 2.96 3.20 -2.12
N VAL A 44 2.44 4.31 -1.63
CA VAL A 44 3.10 5.63 -1.74
C VAL A 44 4.32 5.76 -0.83
N SER A 45 4.47 4.87 0.18
CA SER A 45 5.41 5.05 1.27
C SER A 45 5.10 6.30 2.11
N GLY A 46 6.08 6.86 2.82
CA GLY A 46 5.97 8.10 3.55
C GLY A 46 7.03 9.12 3.10
N PRO A 47 6.90 10.40 3.48
CA PRO A 47 7.85 11.44 3.06
C PRO A 47 9.29 11.13 3.50
N GLN A 48 9.50 10.54 4.68
CA GLN A 48 10.83 10.20 5.18
C GLN A 48 11.54 9.18 4.27
N VAL A 49 10.82 8.18 3.77
CA VAL A 49 11.37 7.17 2.87
C VAL A 49 11.45 7.69 1.45
N SER A 50 10.40 8.35 0.96
CA SER A 50 10.38 8.87 -0.41
C SER A 50 11.49 9.90 -0.64
N GLU A 51 11.59 10.89 0.25
CA GLU A 51 12.57 11.98 0.11
C GLU A 51 13.93 11.60 0.67
N GLY A 52 13.97 10.93 1.85
CA GLY A 52 15.21 10.63 2.56
C GLY A 52 15.98 9.43 2.01
N TRP A 53 15.28 8.44 1.41
CA TRP A 53 15.91 7.22 0.91
C TRP A 53 15.94 7.13 -0.62
N HIS A 54 14.82 7.52 -1.28
CA HIS A 54 14.70 7.42 -2.73
C HIS A 54 15.01 8.75 -3.44
N GLY A 55 15.11 9.89 -2.74
CA GLY A 55 15.34 11.20 -3.32
C GLY A 55 14.18 11.70 -4.19
N VAL A 56 12.98 11.17 -3.98
CA VAL A 56 11.77 11.51 -4.74
C VAL A 56 10.86 12.36 -3.86
N ARG A 57 10.47 13.55 -4.34
CA ARG A 57 9.54 14.42 -3.62
C ARG A 57 8.23 13.69 -3.29
N PHE A 58 7.80 13.80 -2.03
CA PHE A 58 6.50 13.31 -1.59
C PHE A 58 5.44 14.38 -1.86
N ASP A 59 5.15 14.57 -3.13
CA ASP A 59 4.19 15.55 -3.63
C ASP A 59 3.07 14.85 -4.42
N LYS A 60 1.83 15.31 -4.24
CA LYS A 60 0.61 14.80 -4.89
C LYS A 60 0.59 13.25 -4.98
N PRO A 61 0.77 12.52 -3.88
CA PRO A 61 0.99 11.08 -3.92
C PRO A 61 -0.16 10.30 -4.57
N LEU A 62 -1.39 10.80 -4.51
CA LEU A 62 -2.55 10.15 -5.12
C LEU A 62 -2.55 10.28 -6.65
N ALA A 63 -2.25 11.47 -7.17
CA ALA A 63 -2.13 11.69 -8.61
C ALA A 63 -0.97 10.86 -9.18
N ARG A 64 0.18 10.87 -8.50
CA ARG A 64 1.32 10.03 -8.85
C ARG A 64 0.97 8.54 -8.86
N THR A 65 0.20 8.06 -7.88
CA THR A 65 -0.24 6.67 -7.82
C THR A 65 -1.12 6.31 -9.02
N ARG A 66 -2.05 7.18 -9.41
CA ARG A 66 -2.92 6.95 -10.56
C ARG A 66 -2.10 6.79 -11.84
N GLU A 67 -1.26 7.77 -12.17
CA GLU A 67 -0.40 7.70 -13.35
C GLU A 67 0.49 6.45 -13.36
N TYR A 68 1.05 6.11 -12.19
CA TYR A 68 1.89 4.92 -12.03
C TYR A 68 1.12 3.64 -12.35
N VAL A 69 -0.07 3.47 -11.80
CA VAL A 69 -0.91 2.29 -12.03
C VAL A 69 -1.35 2.21 -13.49
N ASP A 70 -1.74 3.33 -14.09
CA ASP A 70 -2.13 3.39 -15.49
C ASP A 70 -1.00 2.90 -16.41
N ILE A 71 0.22 3.43 -16.21
CA ILE A 71 1.39 3.03 -16.99
C ILE A 71 1.73 1.55 -16.77
N VAL A 72 1.70 1.07 -15.53
CA VAL A 72 1.95 -0.34 -15.21
C VAL A 72 0.92 -1.24 -15.91
N ARG A 73 -0.37 -0.88 -15.89
CA ARG A 73 -1.43 -1.64 -16.59
C ARG A 73 -1.23 -1.65 -18.10
N MET A 74 -0.91 -0.51 -18.71
CA MET A 74 -0.58 -0.42 -20.15
C MET A 74 0.59 -1.36 -20.50
N ALA A 75 1.66 -1.31 -19.72
CA ALA A 75 2.83 -2.16 -19.94
C ALA A 75 2.48 -3.66 -19.80
N LEU A 76 1.72 -4.05 -18.77
CA LEU A 76 1.32 -5.44 -18.54
C LEU A 76 0.39 -5.97 -19.64
N ARG A 77 -0.46 -5.11 -20.24
CA ARG A 77 -1.26 -5.46 -21.44
C ARG A 77 -0.44 -5.47 -22.74
N ARG A 78 0.86 -5.23 -22.64
CA ARG A 78 1.79 -5.15 -23.79
C ARG A 78 1.39 -4.12 -24.84
N GLU A 79 0.76 -3.05 -24.42
CA GLU A 79 0.53 -1.89 -25.26
C GLU A 79 1.87 -1.16 -25.53
N ARG A 80 1.90 -0.35 -26.59
CA ARG A 80 2.96 0.64 -26.76
C ARG A 80 2.75 1.73 -25.73
N VAL A 81 3.60 1.75 -24.71
CA VAL A 81 3.43 2.68 -23.60
C VAL A 81 3.67 4.11 -24.06
N SER A 82 2.61 4.89 -24.05
CA SER A 82 2.64 6.33 -24.30
C SER A 82 1.78 7.01 -23.25
N TYR A 83 2.35 7.95 -22.51
CA TYR A 83 1.69 8.61 -21.40
C TYR A 83 2.13 10.07 -21.30
N ASP A 84 1.16 10.99 -21.21
CA ASP A 84 1.42 12.42 -21.02
C ASP A 84 0.76 12.85 -19.70
N GLY A 85 1.52 12.68 -18.62
CA GLY A 85 1.08 12.98 -17.27
C GLY A 85 1.91 14.08 -16.61
N GLU A 86 1.55 14.40 -15.37
CA GLU A 86 2.29 15.37 -14.57
C GLU A 86 3.62 14.79 -14.06
N PHE A 87 3.66 13.49 -13.75
CA PHE A 87 4.84 12.83 -13.16
C PHE A 87 5.62 12.00 -14.17
N TRP A 88 4.96 11.54 -15.22
CA TRP A 88 5.60 10.76 -16.29
C TRP A 88 5.16 11.24 -17.67
N GLN A 89 6.15 11.57 -18.49
CA GLN A 89 5.98 11.75 -19.93
C GLN A 89 6.74 10.64 -20.65
N LEU A 90 6.02 9.76 -21.34
CA LEU A 90 6.56 8.58 -22.00
C LEU A 90 6.06 8.48 -23.46
N PRO A 91 6.96 8.53 -24.46
CA PRO A 91 8.38 8.87 -24.37
C PRO A 91 8.59 10.34 -24.01
N LEU A 92 9.79 10.70 -23.56
CA LEU A 92 10.15 12.11 -23.37
C LEU A 92 10.05 12.87 -24.69
N PRO A 93 9.45 14.09 -24.70
CA PRO A 93 9.17 14.81 -25.96
C PRO A 93 10.43 15.26 -26.69
N ASP A 94 11.49 15.60 -25.96
CA ASP A 94 12.70 16.22 -26.51
C ASP A 94 13.88 15.22 -26.69
N GLY A 95 13.58 13.92 -26.73
CA GLY A 95 14.61 12.89 -26.82
C GLY A 95 14.42 11.91 -27.98
N PRO A 96 15.40 11.04 -28.22
CA PRO A 96 15.29 9.97 -29.21
C PRO A 96 14.40 8.80 -28.75
N GLY A 97 13.76 8.93 -27.62
CA GLY A 97 12.91 7.92 -26.99
C GLY A 97 11.72 7.54 -27.89
N LYS A 98 11.30 6.29 -27.81
CA LYS A 98 10.13 5.76 -28.53
C LYS A 98 9.25 4.99 -27.56
N SER A 99 7.95 4.99 -27.82
CA SER A 99 7.02 4.12 -27.11
C SER A 99 7.42 2.65 -27.28
N LEU A 100 7.64 1.98 -26.17
CA LEU A 100 8.09 0.58 -26.14
C LEU A 100 6.97 -0.33 -25.62
N THR A 101 7.06 -1.59 -25.99
CA THR A 101 6.19 -2.68 -25.53
C THR A 101 6.98 -3.59 -24.61
N LEU A 102 6.38 -4.08 -23.56
CA LEU A 102 6.97 -5.08 -22.67
C LEU A 102 7.37 -6.33 -23.46
N THR A 103 8.65 -6.73 -23.35
CA THR A 103 9.15 -7.91 -24.07
C THR A 103 8.72 -9.23 -23.43
N VAL A 104 8.59 -9.24 -22.09
CA VAL A 104 8.05 -10.39 -21.36
C VAL A 104 6.56 -10.54 -21.68
N HIS A 105 6.13 -11.77 -21.94
CA HIS A 105 4.71 -12.09 -22.11
C HIS A 105 4.14 -12.50 -20.75
N PRO A 106 3.19 -11.75 -20.19
CA PRO A 106 2.48 -12.16 -18.98
C PRO A 106 1.80 -13.52 -19.19
N VAL A 107 1.76 -14.34 -18.16
CA VAL A 107 1.15 -15.69 -18.22
C VAL A 107 -0.38 -15.68 -18.09
N ARG A 108 -0.95 -14.50 -17.83
CA ARG A 108 -2.41 -14.26 -17.76
C ARG A 108 -2.74 -12.87 -18.29
N ASP A 109 -3.99 -12.69 -18.70
CA ASP A 109 -4.44 -11.43 -19.32
C ASP A 109 -4.46 -10.24 -18.37
N SER A 110 -4.65 -10.48 -17.06
CA SER A 110 -4.68 -9.45 -16.04
C SER A 110 -3.92 -9.90 -14.80
N LEU A 111 -2.96 -9.08 -14.39
CA LEU A 111 -2.22 -9.22 -13.15
C LEU A 111 -2.87 -8.30 -12.10
N PRO A 112 -3.39 -8.83 -10.97
CA PRO A 112 -4.08 -8.02 -9.98
C PRO A 112 -3.14 -7.02 -9.31
N ILE A 113 -3.61 -5.77 -9.19
CA ILE A 113 -2.90 -4.68 -8.52
C ILE A 113 -3.65 -4.31 -7.24
N TYR A 114 -2.94 -4.32 -6.13
CA TYR A 114 -3.43 -3.97 -4.81
C TYR A 114 -2.80 -2.68 -4.35
N LEU A 115 -3.56 -1.82 -3.68
CA LEU A 115 -3.03 -0.61 -3.06
C LEU A 115 -3.05 -0.69 -1.54
N ALA A 116 -1.93 -0.32 -0.92
CA ALA A 116 -1.87 -0.03 0.51
C ALA A 116 -2.35 1.40 0.75
N ALA A 117 -3.59 1.53 1.17
CA ALA A 117 -4.26 2.79 1.41
C ALA A 117 -4.74 2.90 2.86
N ILE A 118 -4.66 4.11 3.44
CA ILE A 118 -5.01 4.36 4.86
C ILE A 118 -5.98 5.53 5.00
N GLY A 119 -5.69 6.68 4.38
CA GLY A 119 -6.55 7.86 4.45
C GLY A 119 -7.76 7.75 3.51
N PRO A 120 -8.89 8.41 3.83
CA PRO A 120 -10.14 8.29 3.07
C PRO A 120 -9.98 8.53 1.56
N LYS A 121 -9.26 9.59 1.16
CA LYS A 121 -9.01 9.88 -0.27
C LYS A 121 -8.16 8.80 -0.96
N ASN A 122 -7.24 8.17 -0.24
CA ASN A 122 -6.43 7.08 -0.79
C ASN A 122 -7.23 5.77 -0.88
N LEU A 123 -8.10 5.51 0.11
CA LEU A 123 -9.05 4.40 0.06
C LEU A 123 -10.04 4.55 -1.10
N GLU A 124 -10.55 5.77 -1.34
CA GLU A 124 -11.41 6.06 -2.48
C GLU A 124 -10.68 5.82 -3.81
N LEU A 125 -9.44 6.31 -3.95
CA LEU A 125 -8.60 6.02 -5.12
C LEU A 125 -8.35 4.51 -5.27
N CYS A 126 -8.10 3.80 -4.18
CA CYS A 126 -7.93 2.35 -4.18
C CYS A 126 -9.16 1.65 -4.77
N GLY A 127 -10.36 2.03 -4.33
CA GLY A 127 -11.61 1.51 -4.90
C GLY A 127 -11.75 1.78 -6.40
N GLU A 128 -11.31 2.95 -6.85
CA GLU A 128 -11.43 3.37 -8.26
C GLU A 128 -10.49 2.59 -9.19
N ILE A 129 -9.21 2.44 -8.82
CA ILE A 129 -8.17 1.97 -9.75
C ILE A 129 -7.57 0.60 -9.45
N ALA A 130 -7.79 0.04 -8.25
CA ALA A 130 -7.18 -1.23 -7.84
C ALA A 130 -8.14 -2.41 -7.95
N ASP A 131 -7.55 -3.60 -7.88
CA ASP A 131 -8.27 -4.88 -7.83
C ASP A 131 -8.43 -5.37 -6.38
N GLY A 132 -7.72 -4.74 -5.44
CA GLY A 132 -7.83 -5.04 -4.02
C GLY A 132 -7.13 -4.01 -3.14
N TRP A 133 -7.37 -4.14 -1.85
CA TRP A 133 -6.83 -3.29 -0.80
C TRP A 133 -5.94 -4.09 0.15
N LEU A 134 -4.72 -3.62 0.38
CA LEU A 134 -3.84 -4.10 1.44
C LEU A 134 -4.10 -3.26 2.69
N ALA A 135 -4.83 -3.83 3.63
CA ALA A 135 -5.19 -3.16 4.87
C ALA A 135 -4.15 -3.42 5.98
N ILE A 136 -3.87 -2.39 6.77
CA ILE A 136 -3.11 -2.50 8.01
C ILE A 136 -3.98 -1.99 9.16
N PHE A 137 -3.86 -2.58 10.34
CA PHE A 137 -4.69 -2.28 11.51
C PHE A 137 -6.20 -2.35 11.17
N PHE A 138 -6.57 -3.43 10.50
CA PHE A 138 -7.96 -3.68 10.13
C PHE A 138 -8.70 -4.30 11.30
N SER A 139 -9.76 -3.62 11.77
CA SER A 139 -10.71 -4.14 12.75
C SER A 139 -12.04 -4.44 12.03
N PRO A 140 -12.62 -5.63 12.20
CA PRO A 140 -13.95 -5.93 11.70
C PRO A 140 -15.03 -4.99 12.23
N GLU A 141 -14.87 -4.51 13.47
CA GLU A 141 -15.79 -3.59 14.15
C GLU A 141 -15.79 -2.21 13.49
N ASP A 142 -14.63 -1.73 13.04
CA ASP A 142 -14.44 -0.44 12.38
C ASP A 142 -14.46 -0.52 10.85
N ALA A 143 -14.64 -1.71 10.31
CA ALA A 143 -14.55 -1.98 8.86
C ALA A 143 -15.47 -1.08 8.04
N ALA A 144 -16.66 -0.75 8.52
CA ALA A 144 -17.63 0.07 7.79
C ALA A 144 -17.04 1.43 7.38
N GLY A 145 -16.39 2.14 8.30
CA GLY A 145 -15.76 3.43 8.04
C GLY A 145 -14.56 3.38 7.10
N LEU A 146 -13.87 2.24 7.03
CA LEU A 146 -12.76 2.02 6.12
C LEU A 146 -13.23 1.59 4.71
N MET A 147 -14.34 0.85 4.65
CA MET A 147 -14.89 0.34 3.39
C MET A 147 -15.70 1.38 2.63
N GLU A 148 -16.36 2.31 3.31
CA GLU A 148 -17.19 3.35 2.68
C GLU A 148 -16.46 4.13 1.57
N PRO A 149 -15.24 4.68 1.78
CA PRO A 149 -14.51 5.35 0.71
C PRO A 149 -14.15 4.41 -0.46
N ILE A 150 -13.86 3.15 -0.19
CA ILE A 150 -13.57 2.16 -1.24
C ILE A 150 -14.80 1.91 -2.09
N VAL A 151 -15.96 1.73 -1.47
CA VAL A 151 -17.26 1.58 -2.17
C VAL A 151 -17.55 2.82 -3.02
N ALA A 152 -17.33 4.03 -2.48
CA ALA A 152 -17.49 5.27 -3.23
C ALA A 152 -16.55 5.35 -4.44
N GLY A 153 -15.29 4.92 -4.28
CA GLY A 153 -14.33 4.84 -5.38
C GLY A 153 -14.75 3.85 -6.46
N ARG A 154 -15.26 2.68 -6.08
CA ARG A 154 -15.81 1.68 -7.00
C ARG A 154 -16.99 2.21 -7.80
N ALA A 155 -17.89 2.92 -7.14
CA ALA A 155 -19.07 3.52 -7.79
C ALA A 155 -18.69 4.55 -8.85
N LYS A 156 -17.58 5.29 -8.71
CA LYS A 156 -17.11 6.27 -9.72
C LYS A 156 -16.75 5.63 -11.07
N VAL A 157 -16.50 4.34 -11.09
CA VAL A 157 -16.13 3.59 -12.30
C VAL A 157 -17.15 2.48 -12.60
N ASP A 158 -18.39 2.65 -12.13
CA ASP A 158 -19.51 1.75 -12.34
C ASP A 158 -19.25 0.29 -11.91
N LYS A 159 -18.48 0.12 -10.82
CA LYS A 159 -18.14 -1.20 -10.26
C LYS A 159 -18.75 -1.38 -8.87
N THR A 160 -19.09 -2.61 -8.54
CA THR A 160 -19.49 -3.03 -7.20
C THR A 160 -18.29 -3.61 -6.44
N MET A 161 -18.51 -4.11 -5.22
CA MET A 161 -17.47 -4.82 -4.46
C MET A 161 -17.21 -6.25 -4.97
N GLU A 162 -18.01 -6.73 -5.92
CA GLU A 162 -17.77 -8.05 -6.52
C GLU A 162 -16.39 -8.11 -7.18
N GLY A 163 -15.63 -9.14 -6.84
CA GLY A 163 -14.26 -9.34 -7.32
C GLY A 163 -13.21 -8.38 -6.75
N PHE A 164 -13.58 -7.48 -5.83
CA PHE A 164 -12.61 -6.65 -5.10
C PHE A 164 -12.14 -7.38 -3.84
N ASP A 165 -10.83 -7.54 -3.72
CA ASP A 165 -10.22 -8.29 -2.63
C ASP A 165 -9.78 -7.36 -1.49
N VAL A 166 -10.10 -7.75 -0.25
CA VAL A 166 -9.66 -7.05 0.98
C VAL A 166 -8.67 -7.95 1.72
N VAL A 167 -7.43 -7.52 1.79
CA VAL A 167 -6.31 -8.31 2.32
C VAL A 167 -5.72 -7.63 3.55
N PRO A 168 -6.19 -7.94 4.75
CA PRO A 168 -5.63 -7.40 5.98
C PRO A 168 -4.27 -8.04 6.31
N THR A 169 -3.34 -7.22 6.78
CA THR A 169 -2.10 -7.68 7.41
C THR A 169 -2.37 -7.86 8.89
N VAL A 170 -2.27 -9.08 9.37
CA VAL A 170 -2.54 -9.45 10.77
C VAL A 170 -1.30 -10.08 11.38
N PRO A 171 -0.71 -9.48 12.44
CA PRO A 171 0.31 -10.16 13.23
C PRO A 171 -0.31 -11.37 13.95
N VAL A 172 0.37 -12.51 13.91
CA VAL A 172 -0.11 -13.75 14.54
C VAL A 172 0.92 -14.24 15.56
N VAL A 173 0.50 -14.29 16.81
CA VAL A 173 1.32 -14.82 17.91
C VAL A 173 0.56 -15.97 18.58
N PRO A 174 0.97 -17.22 18.36
CA PRO A 174 0.33 -18.36 19.00
C PRO A 174 0.73 -18.46 20.48
N GLY A 175 -0.24 -18.57 21.38
CA GLY A 175 -0.01 -18.72 22.81
C GLY A 175 -1.29 -19.06 23.57
N LYS A 176 -1.15 -19.44 24.85
CA LYS A 176 -2.28 -19.74 25.72
C LYS A 176 -2.80 -18.52 26.47
N ASP A 177 -1.94 -17.54 26.68
CA ASP A 177 -2.20 -16.29 27.36
C ASP A 177 -2.27 -15.18 26.32
N VAL A 178 -3.46 -14.63 26.11
CA VAL A 178 -3.74 -13.61 25.10
C VAL A 178 -3.03 -12.30 25.42
N GLU A 179 -3.00 -11.91 26.72
CA GLU A 179 -2.32 -10.69 27.14
C GLU A 179 -0.81 -10.78 26.91
N ALA A 180 -0.20 -11.91 27.26
CA ALA A 180 1.23 -12.15 26.96
C ALA A 180 1.53 -12.17 25.46
N CYS A 181 0.61 -12.66 24.63
CA CYS A 181 0.74 -12.60 23.17
C CYS A 181 0.64 -11.17 22.65
N ALA A 182 -0.28 -10.36 23.18
CA ALA A 182 -0.44 -8.97 22.80
C ALA A 182 0.80 -8.12 23.12
N GLU A 183 1.49 -8.39 24.25
CA GLU A 183 2.74 -7.70 24.60
C GLU A 183 3.81 -7.84 23.50
N LEU A 184 3.84 -8.95 22.75
CA LEU A 184 4.77 -9.18 21.65
C LEU A 184 4.40 -8.38 20.39
N VAL A 185 3.16 -7.96 20.25
CA VAL A 185 2.65 -7.18 19.11
C VAL A 185 2.73 -5.68 19.35
N ARG A 186 2.60 -5.21 20.60
CA ARG A 186 2.62 -3.80 20.95
C ARG A 186 3.79 -3.00 20.39
N PRO A 187 5.05 -3.49 20.37
CA PRO A 187 6.17 -2.78 19.75
C PRO A 187 5.98 -2.54 18.25
N TYR A 188 5.32 -3.46 17.54
CA TYR A 188 4.97 -3.30 16.14
C TYR A 188 3.95 -2.16 15.96
N ALA A 189 2.88 -2.13 16.74
CA ALA A 189 1.89 -1.06 16.70
C ALA A 189 2.53 0.30 17.06
N ALA A 190 3.35 0.34 18.13
CA ALA A 190 4.04 1.55 18.56
C ALA A 190 5.00 2.12 17.49
N LEU A 191 5.71 1.25 16.74
CA LEU A 191 6.55 1.68 15.63
C LEU A 191 5.74 2.43 14.56
N TYR A 192 4.60 1.91 14.16
CA TYR A 192 3.78 2.53 13.13
C TYR A 192 3.09 3.80 13.65
N VAL A 193 2.42 3.71 14.77
CA VAL A 193 1.65 4.81 15.35
C VAL A 193 2.56 5.96 15.82
N GLY A 194 3.72 5.61 16.38
CA GLY A 194 4.67 6.60 16.93
C GLY A 194 5.74 7.05 15.95
N GLY A 195 6.26 6.15 15.09
CA GLY A 195 7.51 6.37 14.36
C GLY A 195 7.40 6.50 12.84
N MET A 196 6.30 6.06 12.21
CA MET A 196 6.19 6.02 10.75
C MET A 196 5.63 7.31 10.15
N GLY A 197 6.19 8.44 10.55
CA GLY A 197 5.79 9.75 10.05
C GLY A 197 6.33 10.89 10.91
N SER A 198 6.11 12.14 10.50
CA SER A 198 6.30 13.31 11.36
C SER A 198 5.10 13.44 12.31
N ARG A 199 5.25 14.29 13.34
CA ARG A 199 4.17 14.52 14.32
C ARG A 199 2.81 14.81 13.64
N ASP A 200 2.81 15.65 12.62
CA ASP A 200 1.58 16.12 11.95
C ASP A 200 1.19 15.28 10.72
N LYS A 201 2.06 14.36 10.28
CA LYS A 201 1.85 13.57 9.06
C LYS A 201 2.17 12.09 9.28
N ASN A 202 1.56 11.51 10.31
CA ASN A 202 1.59 10.08 10.55
C ASN A 202 0.19 9.49 10.27
N PHE A 203 0.06 8.80 9.15
CA PHE A 203 -1.21 8.22 8.72
C PHE A 203 -1.71 7.11 9.66
N TYR A 204 -0.80 6.38 10.31
CA TYR A 204 -1.15 5.31 11.26
C TYR A 204 -1.63 5.87 12.59
N ASN A 205 -1.04 6.97 13.05
CA ASN A 205 -1.51 7.69 14.23
C ASN A 205 -2.93 8.23 14.01
N GLN A 206 -3.15 8.84 12.85
CA GLN A 206 -4.48 9.31 12.45
C GLN A 206 -5.49 8.17 12.29
N LEU A 207 -5.06 6.98 11.86
CA LEU A 207 -5.93 5.81 11.78
C LEU A 207 -6.34 5.36 13.18
N MET A 208 -5.39 5.17 14.09
CA MET A 208 -5.65 4.80 15.48
C MET A 208 -6.60 5.80 16.17
N SER A 209 -6.41 7.10 15.92
CA SER A 209 -7.29 8.15 16.44
C SER A 209 -8.73 8.02 15.90
N ARG A 210 -8.89 7.73 14.59
CA ARG A 210 -10.23 7.51 13.98
C ARG A 210 -10.93 6.26 14.52
N MET A 211 -10.19 5.28 14.98
CA MET A 211 -10.71 4.07 15.64
C MET A 211 -11.11 4.32 17.11
N GLY A 212 -11.05 5.56 17.58
CA GLY A 212 -11.46 5.94 18.93
C GLY A 212 -10.34 5.94 19.98
N TYR A 213 -9.09 5.70 19.59
CA TYR A 213 -7.94 5.65 20.50
C TYR A 213 -7.07 6.92 20.44
N GLU A 214 -7.66 8.11 20.28
CA GLU A 214 -6.93 9.36 20.09
C GLU A 214 -5.91 9.65 21.19
N GLN A 215 -6.30 9.52 22.46
CA GLN A 215 -5.40 9.78 23.59
C GLN A 215 -4.20 8.83 23.61
N ALA A 216 -4.45 7.55 23.35
CA ALA A 216 -3.39 6.56 23.26
C ALA A 216 -2.46 6.83 22.05
N ALA A 217 -3.01 7.23 20.91
CA ALA A 217 -2.23 7.58 19.72
C ALA A 217 -1.28 8.75 19.99
N ILE A 218 -1.72 9.78 20.71
CA ILE A 218 -0.89 10.92 21.15
C ILE A 218 0.22 10.43 22.09
N GLU A 219 -0.12 9.66 23.12
CA GLU A 219 0.85 9.17 24.10
C GLU A 219 1.92 8.27 23.47
N VAL A 220 1.50 7.33 22.61
CA VAL A 220 2.41 6.46 21.87
C VAL A 220 3.38 7.29 21.03
N GLN A 221 2.89 8.31 20.30
CA GLN A 221 3.74 9.15 19.47
C GLN A 221 4.71 9.99 20.31
N ASP A 222 4.27 10.60 21.38
CA ASP A 222 5.10 11.42 22.27
C ASP A 222 6.25 10.62 22.87
N LYS A 223 5.95 9.44 23.39
CA LYS A 223 6.95 8.52 23.94
C LYS A 223 7.90 8.01 22.87
N TYR A 224 7.39 7.63 21.72
CA TYR A 224 8.21 7.12 20.62
C TYR A 224 9.18 8.19 20.11
N MET A 225 8.73 9.43 19.93
CA MET A 225 9.54 10.55 19.47
C MET A 225 10.60 10.98 20.50
N SER A 226 10.33 10.80 21.81
CA SER A 226 11.31 10.99 22.88
C SER A 226 12.28 9.81 23.03
N LYS A 227 12.18 8.77 22.17
CA LYS A 227 12.97 7.53 22.19
C LYS A 227 12.66 6.61 23.39
N ASP A 228 11.56 6.82 24.08
CA ASP A 228 11.00 5.87 25.05
C ASP A 228 10.18 4.81 24.32
N TYR A 229 10.86 3.89 23.64
CA TYR A 229 10.21 2.86 22.83
C TYR A 229 9.44 1.84 23.69
N ALA A 230 9.94 1.54 24.86
CA ALA A 230 9.26 0.64 25.81
C ALA A 230 7.98 1.28 26.34
N GLY A 231 8.05 2.55 26.76
CA GLY A 231 6.87 3.30 27.19
C GLY A 231 5.86 3.50 26.05
N ALA A 232 6.33 3.71 24.81
CA ALA A 232 5.45 3.80 23.64
C ALA A 232 4.70 2.47 23.40
N ALA A 233 5.38 1.34 23.50
CA ALA A 233 4.75 0.03 23.37
C ALA A 233 3.72 -0.22 24.49
N ALA A 234 4.06 0.12 25.74
CA ALA A 234 3.17 -0.01 26.88
C ALA A 234 1.92 0.89 26.79
N ALA A 235 2.00 2.01 26.08
CA ALA A 235 0.88 2.92 25.87
C ALA A 235 -0.12 2.45 24.79
N VAL A 236 0.20 1.41 24.01
CA VAL A 236 -0.75 0.80 23.06
C VAL A 236 -1.81 0.06 23.86
N PRO A 237 -3.12 0.40 23.73
CA PRO A 237 -4.19 -0.33 24.40
C PRO A 237 -4.25 -1.79 23.99
N PHE A 238 -4.71 -2.64 24.89
CA PHE A 238 -4.90 -4.07 24.59
C PHE A 238 -5.99 -4.29 23.53
N GLU A 239 -7.01 -3.46 23.54
CA GLU A 239 -8.18 -3.53 22.66
C GLU A 239 -7.86 -3.06 21.23
N PHE A 240 -6.77 -2.31 21.02
CA PHE A 240 -6.31 -1.87 19.70
C PHE A 240 -5.57 -2.99 18.96
#